data_a165990a2ca719913a78194e2fcb15b5
#
_entry.id   a165990a2ca719913a78194e2fcb15b5
#
_cell.length_a   1.000
_cell.length_b   1.000
_cell.length_c   1.000
_cell.angle_alpha   90.00
_cell.angle_beta   90.00
_cell.angle_gamma   90.00
#
_symmetry.space_group_name_H-M   'P 1'
#
loop_
_entity.id
_entity.type
_entity.pdbx_description
1 polymer ?
#
loop_
_entity_poly.entity_id
_entity_poly.type
_entity_poly.pdbx_seq_one_letter_code
_entity_poly.pdbx_strand_id
1 'polypeptide(L)'
;YYFDRLLLEEWSWSERYPGQAEILSYLNFCAKKLKLEKDIHFNERVLEASWDSNARLWHIKTQTGKTIRARFLITAVGCLSSANMPHIDGLDDFGGEVYHTGQWPHDKVDFEKKTVVVIGTGSTGIQAIPEIARQAEKLYVLQRTPNYSVPARNGPLSKDFHSAFISEIDTWRSKMLKSR
;
A
#
# COMPACT_ATOMS: atom_id res chain seq x y z
N TYR A 1 -1.53 11.29 -0.70
CA TYR A 1 -1.13 11.25 0.71
C TYR A 1 -1.10 12.65 1.30
N TYR A 2 -2.23 13.11 1.80
CA TYR A 2 -2.38 14.41 2.44
C TYR A 2 -2.51 14.19 3.96
N PHE A 3 -1.43 14.38 4.69
CA PHE A 3 -1.47 14.25 6.15
C PHE A 3 -1.60 15.62 6.83
N ASP A 4 -0.77 16.58 6.43
CA ASP A 4 -0.72 17.89 7.02
C ASP A 4 -0.23 18.93 5.99
N ARG A 5 -0.71 20.18 6.11
CA ARG A 5 -0.33 21.29 5.23
C ARG A 5 1.18 21.54 5.25
N LEU A 6 1.78 21.59 6.44
CA LEU A 6 3.21 21.86 6.60
C LEU A 6 4.08 20.82 5.88
N LEU A 7 3.64 19.55 5.89
CA LEU A 7 4.34 18.48 5.17
C LEU A 7 4.26 18.67 3.66
N LEU A 8 3.14 19.17 3.16
CA LEU A 8 2.96 19.42 1.73
C LEU A 8 3.72 20.64 1.23
N GLU A 9 3.89 21.66 2.05
CA GLU A 9 4.68 22.84 1.70
C GLU A 9 6.16 22.52 1.50
N GLU A 10 6.65 21.48 2.16
CA GLU A 10 8.05 21.04 2.11
C GLU A 10 8.28 19.83 1.17
N TRP A 11 7.22 19.25 0.59
CA TRP A 11 7.33 18.09 -0.29
C TRP A 11 6.76 18.36 -1.67
N SER A 12 7.55 18.10 -2.70
CA SER A 12 7.10 18.17 -4.10
C SER A 12 7.11 16.80 -4.74
N TRP A 13 5.99 16.43 -5.35
CA TRP A 13 5.86 15.19 -6.10
C TRP A 13 6.44 15.33 -7.50
N SER A 14 7.13 14.31 -7.99
CA SER A 14 7.72 14.29 -9.34
C SER A 14 6.65 14.11 -10.43
N GLU A 15 5.62 13.34 -10.13
CA GLU A 15 4.56 13.00 -11.07
C GLU A 15 3.19 12.89 -10.39
N ARG A 16 2.12 12.85 -11.19
CA ARG A 16 0.72 12.80 -10.71
C ARG A 16 0.45 11.55 -9.85
N TYR A 17 0.95 10.40 -10.27
CA TYR A 17 0.83 9.13 -9.57
C TYR A 17 2.23 8.55 -9.33
N PRO A 18 2.92 9.01 -8.31
CA PRO A 18 4.31 8.63 -8.04
C PRO A 18 4.43 7.14 -7.73
N GLY A 19 5.56 6.59 -8.11
CA GLY A 19 5.90 5.19 -7.85
C GLY A 19 6.18 4.92 -6.36
N GLN A 20 6.27 3.64 -6.02
CA GLN A 20 6.45 3.16 -4.65
C GLN A 20 7.66 3.79 -3.94
N ALA A 21 8.78 3.93 -4.63
CA ALA A 21 10.01 4.48 -4.05
C ALA A 21 9.84 5.94 -3.58
N GLU A 22 9.15 6.77 -4.36
CA GLU A 22 8.88 8.16 -4.00
C GLU A 22 7.86 8.24 -2.85
N ILE A 23 6.82 7.40 -2.87
CA ILE A 23 5.85 7.30 -1.78
C ILE A 23 6.55 6.90 -0.47
N LEU A 24 7.44 5.91 -0.50
CA LEU A 24 8.22 5.49 0.66
C LEU A 24 9.12 6.63 1.17
N SER A 25 9.76 7.36 0.27
CA SER A 25 10.58 8.52 0.63
C SER A 25 9.76 9.60 1.32
N TYR A 26 8.54 9.87 0.82
CA TYR A 26 7.61 10.80 1.48
C TYR A 26 7.18 10.33 2.87
N LEU A 27 6.86 9.05 3.04
CA LEU A 27 6.49 8.50 4.35
C LEU A 27 7.63 8.61 5.35
N ASN A 28 8.87 8.34 4.93
CA ASN A 28 10.06 8.52 5.75
C ASN A 28 10.31 10.00 6.11
N PHE A 29 10.10 10.90 5.15
CA PHE A 29 10.14 12.34 5.42
C PHE A 29 9.11 12.74 6.50
N CYS A 30 7.86 12.29 6.37
CA CYS A 30 6.81 12.55 7.35
C CYS A 30 7.17 12.01 8.73
N ALA A 31 7.65 10.77 8.81
CA ALA A 31 8.04 10.13 10.07
C ALA A 31 9.14 10.92 10.80
N LYS A 32 10.17 11.35 10.07
CA LYS A 32 11.25 12.19 10.60
C LYS A 32 10.76 13.57 11.04
N LYS A 33 9.99 14.25 10.18
CA LYS A 33 9.50 15.60 10.45
C LYS A 33 8.60 15.65 11.68
N LEU A 34 7.72 14.67 11.82
CA LEU A 34 6.80 14.55 12.94
C LEU A 34 7.41 13.81 14.15
N LYS A 35 8.66 13.35 14.03
CA LYS A 35 9.38 12.60 15.08
C LYS A 35 8.61 11.38 15.59
N LEU A 36 7.95 10.65 14.68
CA LEU A 36 7.06 9.54 15.04
C LEU A 36 7.82 8.33 15.60
N GLU A 37 9.06 8.12 15.17
CA GLU A 37 9.86 6.94 15.54
C GLU A 37 10.03 6.77 17.06
N LYS A 38 10.06 7.87 17.81
CA LYS A 38 10.18 7.85 19.28
C LYS A 38 8.97 7.21 19.99
N ASP A 39 7.81 7.22 19.33
CA ASP A 39 6.54 6.74 19.88
C ASP A 39 6.12 5.38 19.23
N ILE A 40 6.96 4.82 18.35
CA ILE A 40 6.71 3.55 17.66
C ILE A 40 7.59 2.45 18.27
N HIS A 41 6.98 1.35 18.63
CA HIS A 41 7.69 0.12 19.02
C HIS A 41 7.71 -0.81 17.81
N PHE A 42 8.85 -0.88 17.14
CA PHE A 42 9.06 -1.80 16.02
C PHE A 42 9.22 -3.25 16.53
N ASN A 43 8.97 -4.22 15.65
CA ASN A 43 9.08 -5.65 15.94
C ASN A 43 8.22 -6.12 17.12
N GLU A 44 7.13 -5.43 17.39
CA GLU A 44 6.18 -5.71 18.46
C GLU A 44 4.84 -6.17 17.87
N ARG A 45 4.75 -7.44 17.53
CA ARG A 45 3.49 -8.00 17.04
C ARG A 45 2.49 -8.10 18.18
N VAL A 46 1.31 -7.55 18.01
CA VAL A 46 0.18 -7.72 18.92
C VAL A 46 -0.39 -9.12 18.72
N LEU A 47 -0.49 -9.91 19.81
CA LEU A 47 -1.05 -11.26 19.83
C LEU A 47 -2.49 -11.25 20.32
N GLU A 48 -2.80 -10.40 21.29
CA GLU A 48 -4.10 -10.35 21.92
C GLU A 48 -4.43 -8.92 22.34
N ALA A 49 -5.70 -8.54 22.20
CA ALA A 49 -6.23 -7.32 22.77
C ALA A 49 -7.59 -7.61 23.39
N SER A 50 -7.74 -7.43 24.69
CA SER A 50 -8.95 -7.67 25.46
C SER A 50 -9.41 -6.41 26.17
N TRP A 51 -10.72 -6.20 26.22
CA TRP A 51 -11.34 -5.08 26.92
C TRP A 51 -11.69 -5.46 28.35
N ASP A 52 -11.24 -4.67 29.31
CA ASP A 52 -11.64 -4.76 30.71
C ASP A 52 -12.72 -3.71 31.01
N SER A 53 -13.96 -4.18 31.21
CA SER A 53 -15.11 -3.32 31.46
C SER A 53 -15.06 -2.63 32.82
N ASN A 54 -14.42 -3.23 33.81
CA ASN A 54 -14.31 -2.66 35.16
C ASN A 54 -13.27 -1.55 35.19
N ALA A 55 -12.11 -1.80 34.61
CA ALA A 55 -11.03 -0.81 34.52
C ALA A 55 -11.27 0.20 33.37
N ARG A 56 -12.14 -0.10 32.42
CA ARG A 56 -12.38 0.66 31.16
C ARG A 56 -11.08 0.88 30.37
N LEU A 57 -10.31 -0.22 30.22
CA LEU A 57 -9.03 -0.20 29.54
C LEU A 57 -8.91 -1.40 28.61
N TRP A 58 -8.18 -1.21 27.53
CA TRP A 58 -7.66 -2.26 26.70
C TRP A 58 -6.39 -2.85 27.33
N HIS A 59 -6.32 -4.16 27.40
CA HIS A 59 -5.12 -4.92 27.74
C HIS A 59 -4.58 -5.55 26.46
N ILE A 60 -3.37 -5.17 26.06
CA ILE A 60 -2.76 -5.57 24.81
C ILE A 60 -1.51 -6.34 25.12
N LYS A 61 -1.41 -7.59 24.62
CA LYS A 61 -0.23 -8.45 24.76
C LYS A 61 0.54 -8.53 23.47
N THR A 62 1.84 -8.41 23.54
CA THR A 62 2.74 -8.48 22.40
C THR A 62 3.54 -9.78 22.38
N GLN A 63 4.11 -10.09 21.22
CA GLN A 63 4.95 -11.28 21.02
C GLN A 63 6.20 -11.30 21.94
N THR A 64 6.71 -10.13 22.31
CA THR A 64 7.87 -10.02 23.21
C THR A 64 7.50 -10.15 24.70
N GLY A 65 6.21 -10.40 25.00
CA GLY A 65 5.71 -10.56 26.37
C GLY A 65 5.33 -9.25 27.07
N LYS A 66 5.40 -8.11 26.38
CA LYS A 66 4.94 -6.84 26.95
C LYS A 66 3.42 -6.81 27.07
N THR A 67 2.96 -6.19 28.15
CA THR A 67 1.54 -5.87 28.35
C THR A 67 1.37 -4.35 28.36
N ILE A 68 0.52 -3.85 27.49
CA ILE A 68 0.22 -2.42 27.35
C ILE A 68 -1.24 -2.20 27.76
N ARG A 69 -1.49 -1.15 28.53
CA ARG A 69 -2.85 -0.73 28.90
C ARG A 69 -3.17 0.61 28.25
N ALA A 70 -4.30 0.69 27.56
CA ALA A 70 -4.72 1.90 26.84
C ALA A 70 -6.23 2.14 26.96
N ARG A 71 -6.63 3.40 27.03
CA ARG A 71 -8.06 3.75 26.98
C ARG A 71 -8.67 3.57 25.59
N PHE A 72 -7.86 3.75 24.56
CA PHE A 72 -8.28 3.64 23.17
C PHE A 72 -7.36 2.66 22.43
N LEU A 73 -7.94 1.83 21.60
CA LEU A 73 -7.24 0.95 20.68
C LEU A 73 -7.70 1.30 19.26
N ILE A 74 -6.76 1.69 18.41
CA ILE A 74 -7.01 1.95 16.98
C ILE A 74 -6.29 0.88 16.19
N THR A 75 -7.04 0.01 15.53
CA THR A 75 -6.49 -1.05 14.68
C THR A 75 -6.28 -0.52 13.27
N ALA A 76 -5.08 -0.06 12.99
CA ALA A 76 -4.69 0.44 11.67
C ALA A 76 -3.90 -0.62 10.87
N VAL A 77 -4.40 -1.86 10.86
CA VAL A 77 -3.71 -3.04 10.34
C VAL A 77 -3.63 -3.11 8.82
N GLY A 78 -4.39 -2.29 8.12
CA GLY A 78 -4.50 -2.33 6.66
C GLY A 78 -5.37 -3.50 6.15
N CYS A 79 -5.81 -3.41 4.91
CA CYS A 79 -6.64 -4.43 4.28
C CYS A 79 -5.85 -5.44 3.44
N LEU A 80 -4.58 -5.19 3.16
CA LEU A 80 -3.70 -6.01 2.31
C LEU A 80 -2.52 -6.63 3.07
N SER A 81 -2.50 -6.55 4.39
CA SER A 81 -1.41 -7.05 5.23
C SER A 81 -1.34 -8.58 5.32
N SER A 82 -2.42 -9.28 4.94
CA SER A 82 -2.49 -10.73 4.86
C SER A 82 -2.77 -11.15 3.42
N ALA A 83 -1.89 -11.95 2.84
CA ALA A 83 -2.11 -12.54 1.53
C ALA A 83 -3.16 -13.65 1.63
N ASN A 84 -4.10 -13.65 0.69
CA ASN A 84 -5.11 -14.69 0.58
C ASN A 84 -4.84 -15.50 -0.70
N MET A 85 -4.23 -16.67 -0.52
CA MET A 85 -4.00 -17.59 -1.64
C MET A 85 -5.34 -18.19 -2.10
N PRO A 86 -5.65 -18.13 -3.40
CA PRO A 86 -6.85 -18.76 -3.92
C PRO A 86 -6.77 -20.28 -3.78
N HIS A 87 -7.88 -20.90 -3.44
CA HIS A 87 -7.97 -22.35 -3.49
C HIS A 87 -8.17 -22.78 -4.94
N ILE A 88 -7.15 -23.37 -5.52
CA ILE A 88 -7.15 -23.88 -6.91
C ILE A 88 -6.66 -25.33 -6.86
N ASP A 89 -7.47 -26.26 -7.34
CA ASP A 89 -7.11 -27.66 -7.37
C ASP A 89 -5.85 -27.86 -8.22
N GLY A 90 -4.87 -28.59 -7.69
CA GLY A 90 -3.60 -28.85 -8.34
C GLY A 90 -2.58 -27.68 -8.30
N LEU A 91 -2.84 -26.61 -7.56
CA LEU A 91 -1.86 -25.52 -7.43
C LEU A 91 -0.54 -25.97 -6.81
N ASP A 92 -0.61 -26.89 -5.83
CA ASP A 92 0.57 -27.45 -5.17
C ASP A 92 1.33 -28.46 -6.05
N ASP A 93 0.69 -29.00 -7.09
CA ASP A 93 1.29 -29.90 -8.07
C ASP A 93 1.92 -29.15 -9.26
N PHE A 94 1.79 -27.83 -9.30
CA PHE A 94 2.34 -27.02 -10.39
C PHE A 94 3.86 -27.00 -10.32
N GLY A 95 4.52 -27.54 -11.34
CA GLY A 95 5.99 -27.66 -11.40
C GLY A 95 6.75 -26.37 -11.72
N GLY A 96 6.08 -25.24 -11.86
CA GLY A 96 6.66 -23.94 -12.13
C GLY A 96 6.74 -23.05 -10.87
N GLU A 97 7.19 -21.83 -11.07
CA GLU A 97 7.28 -20.83 -9.99
C GLU A 97 5.91 -20.15 -9.76
N VAL A 98 5.49 -20.05 -8.51
CA VAL A 98 4.23 -19.40 -8.12
C VAL A 98 4.53 -18.18 -7.26
N TYR A 99 3.98 -17.03 -7.65
CA TYR A 99 4.16 -15.77 -6.93
C TYR A 99 2.80 -15.16 -6.57
N HIS A 100 2.66 -14.72 -5.33
CA HIS A 100 1.51 -13.93 -4.90
C HIS A 100 1.91 -12.47 -4.79
N THR A 101 1.16 -11.57 -5.42
CA THR A 101 1.48 -10.14 -5.48
C THR A 101 1.54 -9.45 -4.09
N GLY A 102 0.85 -9.98 -3.10
CA GLY A 102 0.94 -9.53 -1.70
C GLY A 102 2.15 -10.08 -0.93
N GLN A 103 2.90 -11.00 -1.53
CA GLN A 103 4.11 -11.62 -0.98
C GLN A 103 5.22 -11.65 -2.03
N TRP A 104 5.33 -10.55 -2.78
CA TRP A 104 6.32 -10.45 -3.85
C TRP A 104 7.74 -10.58 -3.29
N PRO A 105 8.61 -11.39 -3.92
CA PRO A 105 10.01 -11.50 -3.49
C PRO A 105 10.73 -10.15 -3.52
N HIS A 106 11.66 -9.95 -2.61
CA HIS A 106 12.53 -8.76 -2.64
C HIS A 106 13.57 -8.84 -3.74
N ASP A 107 13.94 -10.07 -4.14
CA ASP A 107 14.82 -10.30 -5.26
C ASP A 107 14.09 -10.11 -6.59
N LYS A 108 14.85 -9.80 -7.64
CA LYS A 108 14.29 -9.61 -8.97
C LYS A 108 13.72 -10.94 -9.48
N VAL A 109 12.44 -10.93 -9.84
CA VAL A 109 11.81 -12.03 -10.58
C VAL A 109 12.10 -11.82 -12.06
N ASP A 110 12.62 -12.86 -12.70
CA ASP A 110 12.94 -12.85 -14.13
C ASP A 110 11.84 -13.59 -14.92
N PHE A 111 11.25 -12.90 -15.90
CA PHE A 111 10.22 -13.43 -16.79
C PHE A 111 10.71 -13.68 -18.22
N GLU A 112 11.98 -13.42 -18.52
CA GLU A 112 12.53 -13.61 -19.86
C GLU A 112 12.41 -15.08 -20.30
N LYS A 113 11.97 -15.28 -21.54
CA LYS A 113 11.76 -16.61 -22.16
C LYS A 113 10.80 -17.55 -21.38
N LYS A 114 9.99 -16.99 -20.49
CA LYS A 114 8.99 -17.75 -19.72
C LYS A 114 7.60 -17.54 -20.28
N THR A 115 6.80 -18.60 -20.24
CA THR A 115 5.34 -18.51 -20.36
C THR A 115 4.79 -18.18 -18.98
N VAL A 116 4.10 -17.06 -18.87
CA VAL A 116 3.56 -16.57 -17.59
C VAL A 116 2.04 -16.57 -17.63
N VAL A 117 1.42 -16.98 -16.53
CA VAL A 117 -0.03 -16.88 -16.31
C VAL A 117 -0.29 -15.92 -15.18
N VAL A 118 -1.09 -14.88 -15.40
CA VAL A 118 -1.57 -13.97 -14.36
C VAL A 118 -3.03 -14.26 -14.08
N ILE A 119 -3.34 -14.54 -12.83
CA ILE A 119 -4.71 -14.81 -12.38
C ILE A 119 -5.25 -13.58 -11.68
N GLY A 120 -6.26 -12.96 -12.27
CA GLY A 120 -6.95 -11.78 -11.76
C GLY A 120 -6.53 -10.47 -12.43
N THR A 121 -7.53 -9.60 -12.58
CA THR A 121 -7.42 -8.28 -13.24
C THR A 121 -7.90 -7.15 -12.33
N GLY A 122 -7.77 -7.32 -11.02
CA GLY A 122 -7.99 -6.25 -10.05
C GLY A 122 -6.88 -5.18 -10.11
N SER A 123 -6.92 -4.22 -9.19
CA SER A 123 -5.98 -3.08 -9.18
C SER A 123 -4.51 -3.49 -9.23
N THR A 124 -4.12 -4.58 -8.60
CA THR A 124 -2.75 -5.10 -8.64
C THR A 124 -2.45 -5.76 -9.99
N GLY A 125 -3.33 -6.63 -10.46
CA GLY A 125 -3.16 -7.34 -11.73
C GLY A 125 -3.01 -6.38 -12.90
N ILE A 126 -3.86 -5.35 -13.00
CA ILE A 126 -3.80 -4.38 -14.10
C ILE A 126 -2.51 -3.56 -14.13
N GLN A 127 -1.84 -3.39 -13.00
CA GLN A 127 -0.55 -2.72 -12.92
C GLN A 127 0.62 -3.68 -13.23
N ALA A 128 0.53 -4.93 -12.77
CA ALA A 128 1.58 -5.93 -12.99
C ALA A 128 1.61 -6.49 -14.42
N ILE A 129 0.45 -6.71 -15.03
CA ILE A 129 0.32 -7.29 -16.37
C ILE A 129 1.17 -6.59 -17.43
N PRO A 130 1.15 -5.26 -17.59
CA PRO A 130 1.97 -4.58 -18.58
C PRO A 130 3.48 -4.76 -18.35
N GLU A 131 3.92 -4.79 -17.11
CA GLU A 131 5.34 -4.96 -16.76
C GLU A 131 5.81 -6.39 -17.06
N ILE A 132 4.99 -7.37 -16.75
CA ILE A 132 5.25 -8.78 -17.07
C ILE A 132 5.24 -9.00 -18.59
N ALA A 133 4.29 -8.39 -19.30
CA ALA A 133 4.15 -8.52 -20.75
C ALA A 133 5.36 -8.00 -21.54
N ARG A 134 6.09 -7.03 -20.99
CA ARG A 134 7.34 -6.53 -21.62
C ARG A 134 8.50 -7.51 -21.56
N GLN A 135 8.45 -8.49 -20.69
CA GLN A 135 9.56 -9.41 -20.40
C GLN A 135 9.23 -10.85 -20.83
N ALA A 136 8.00 -11.29 -20.59
CA ALA A 136 7.58 -12.66 -20.83
C ALA A 136 7.57 -12.99 -22.34
N GLU A 137 7.98 -14.21 -22.68
CA GLU A 137 7.84 -14.73 -24.04
C GLU A 137 6.35 -14.89 -24.41
N LYS A 138 5.54 -15.37 -23.46
CA LYS A 138 4.10 -15.50 -23.61
C LYS A 138 3.38 -15.20 -22.30
N LEU A 139 2.31 -14.41 -22.38
CA LEU A 139 1.50 -14.07 -21.23
C LEU A 139 0.06 -14.49 -21.43
N TYR A 140 -0.47 -15.24 -20.48
CA TYR A 140 -1.89 -15.51 -20.36
C TYR A 140 -2.48 -14.73 -19.17
N VAL A 141 -3.64 -14.14 -19.37
CA VAL A 141 -4.34 -13.42 -18.31
C VAL A 141 -5.69 -14.09 -18.09
N LEU A 142 -5.89 -14.62 -16.90
CA LEU A 142 -7.14 -15.28 -16.51
C LEU A 142 -8.01 -14.31 -15.70
N GLN A 143 -9.20 -14.03 -16.21
CA GLN A 143 -10.13 -13.09 -15.62
C GLN A 143 -11.47 -13.79 -15.34
N ARG A 144 -11.89 -13.75 -14.07
CA ARG A 144 -13.23 -14.23 -13.69
C ARG A 144 -14.29 -13.15 -13.89
N THR A 145 -14.01 -11.96 -13.36
CA THR A 145 -14.92 -10.82 -13.39
C THR A 145 -14.21 -9.64 -14.03
N PRO A 146 -14.72 -9.05 -15.10
CA PRO A 146 -14.10 -7.90 -15.73
C PRO A 146 -14.17 -6.66 -14.82
N ASN A 147 -13.08 -5.91 -14.80
CA ASN A 147 -13.00 -4.64 -14.13
C ASN A 147 -12.86 -3.53 -15.16
N TYR A 148 -13.59 -2.44 -14.94
CA TYR A 148 -13.43 -1.25 -15.77
C TYR A 148 -12.14 -0.54 -15.42
N SER A 149 -11.41 -0.11 -16.43
CA SER A 149 -10.16 0.62 -16.30
C SER A 149 -10.18 1.85 -17.19
N VAL A 150 -9.61 2.92 -16.71
CA VAL A 150 -9.39 4.14 -17.49
C VAL A 150 -7.90 4.46 -17.51
N PRO A 151 -7.40 5.10 -18.58
CA PRO A 151 -6.01 5.55 -18.62
C PRO A 151 -5.69 6.46 -17.43
N ALA A 152 -4.65 6.14 -16.69
CA ALA A 152 -4.23 6.94 -15.53
C ALA A 152 -3.76 8.33 -15.96
N ARG A 153 -3.29 8.50 -17.21
CA ARG A 153 -2.70 9.73 -17.74
C ARG A 153 -1.65 10.27 -16.78
N ASN A 154 -0.80 9.37 -16.28
CA ASN A 154 0.32 9.73 -15.43
C ASN A 154 1.35 10.53 -16.22
N GLY A 155 2.05 11.42 -15.56
CA GLY A 155 3.11 12.22 -16.14
C GLY A 155 3.72 13.17 -15.13
N PRO A 156 4.86 13.76 -15.48
CA PRO A 156 5.57 14.67 -14.59
C PRO A 156 4.69 15.89 -14.26
N LEU A 157 4.80 16.36 -13.04
CA LEU A 157 4.18 17.60 -12.61
C LEU A 157 5.06 18.78 -13.02
N SER A 158 4.44 19.88 -13.49
CA SER A 158 5.17 21.11 -13.78
C SER A 158 5.72 21.74 -12.49
N LYS A 159 6.80 22.49 -12.59
CA LYS A 159 7.36 23.22 -11.45
C LYS A 159 6.36 24.17 -10.79
N ASP A 160 5.47 24.73 -11.57
CA ASP A 160 4.45 25.67 -11.09
C ASP A 160 3.26 24.97 -10.42
N PHE A 161 3.08 23.67 -10.69
CA PHE A 161 1.96 22.90 -10.12
C PHE A 161 1.99 22.90 -8.60
N HIS A 162 3.16 22.70 -8.00
CA HIS A 162 3.30 22.67 -6.54
C HIS A 162 2.87 24.01 -5.92
N SER A 163 3.38 25.12 -6.45
CA SER A 163 3.06 26.46 -5.95
C SER A 163 1.57 26.79 -6.10
N ALA A 164 0.98 26.47 -7.27
CA ALA A 164 -0.44 26.63 -7.51
C ALA A 164 -1.29 25.76 -6.58
N PHE A 165 -0.89 24.49 -6.39
CA PHE A 165 -1.58 23.58 -5.48
C PHE A 165 -1.56 24.09 -4.03
N ILE A 166 -0.41 24.54 -3.52
CA ILE A 166 -0.29 25.06 -2.17
C ILE A 166 -1.13 26.34 -1.97
N SER A 167 -1.16 27.22 -2.96
CA SER A 167 -1.97 28.45 -2.89
C SER A 167 -3.48 28.18 -2.82
N GLU A 168 -3.94 27.08 -3.41
CA GLU A 168 -5.37 26.71 -3.49
C GLU A 168 -5.77 25.59 -2.51
N ILE A 169 -4.86 25.11 -1.67
CA ILE A 169 -5.04 23.89 -0.91
C ILE A 169 -6.28 23.91 0.01
N ASP A 170 -6.57 25.05 0.65
CA ASP A 170 -7.73 25.18 1.52
C ASP A 170 -9.05 25.15 0.73
N THR A 171 -9.02 25.69 -0.48
CA THR A 171 -10.16 25.62 -1.40
C THR A 171 -10.42 24.19 -1.86
N TRP A 172 -9.38 23.47 -2.24
CA TRP A 172 -9.45 22.05 -2.60
C TRP A 172 -9.95 21.18 -1.46
N ARG A 173 -9.42 21.40 -0.26
CA ARG A 173 -9.87 20.68 0.94
C ARG A 173 -11.36 20.93 1.24
N SER A 174 -11.80 22.17 1.16
CA SER A 174 -13.21 22.53 1.37
C SER A 174 -14.12 21.87 0.33
N LYS A 175 -13.72 21.82 -0.94
CA LYS A 175 -14.46 21.13 -2.00
C LYS A 175 -14.55 19.62 -1.75
N MET A 176 -13.44 18.97 -1.38
CA MET A 176 -13.42 17.54 -1.06
C MET A 176 -14.33 17.17 0.13
N LEU A 177 -14.38 18.02 1.16
CA LEU A 177 -15.25 17.80 2.33
C LEU A 177 -16.74 17.97 2.02
N LYS A 178 -17.07 18.82 1.03
CA LYS A 178 -18.46 19.05 0.60
C LYS A 178 -18.97 18.04 -0.42
N SER A 179 -18.09 17.24 -1.03
CA SER A 179 -18.44 16.23 -2.03
C SER A 179 -18.72 14.84 -1.43
N ARG A 180 -18.81 14.74 -0.12
CA ARG A 180 -19.13 13.51 0.63
C ARG A 180 -20.60 13.43 1.00
#